data_d5502e5034bcb19797998594eaca667a
#
_entry.id   d5502e5034bcb19797998594eaca667a
#
_cell.length_a   1.000
_cell.length_b   1.000
_cell.length_c   1.000
_cell.angle_alpha   90.00
_cell.angle_beta   90.00
_cell.angle_gamma   90.00
#
_symmetry.space_group_name_H-M   'P 1'
#
loop_
_entity.id
_entity.type
_entity.pdbx_description
1 polymer ?
#
loop_
_entity_poly.entity_id
_entity_poly.type
_entity_poly.pdbx_seq_one_letter_code
_entity_poly.pdbx_strand_id
1 'polypeptide(L)'
;VKTVENDGYSAVQVGFVDKKDKVVNKDASGKKQIVHRHGVNKAEQGHFKKAGVSSKRYVREFKFENAEEYTLGAEIKADIFAAGDKVDASAISKGKGFQGAIKRFGQHRGPMAHGSKFHRHQGSNGACSSPSRVFKGKGMPGHMGCVKVTVQNLEVVRVDAEKNLLLVKGAVPGPKKAL
;
A
#
# COMPACT_ATOMS: atom_id res chain seq x y z
N VAL A 1 4.86 -13.26 14.90
CA VAL A 1 3.84 -12.91 15.91
C VAL A 1 4.50 -12.01 16.95
N LYS A 2 3.83 -10.92 17.30
CA LYS A 2 4.20 -10.02 18.40
C LYS A 2 3.19 -10.16 19.53
N THR A 3 3.67 -10.16 20.75
CA THR A 3 2.85 -10.32 21.94
C THR A 3 2.94 -9.08 22.84
N VAL A 4 1.91 -8.86 23.65
CA VAL A 4 1.87 -7.72 24.58
C VAL A 4 3.04 -7.76 25.56
N GLU A 5 3.43 -8.95 26.02
CA GLU A 5 4.52 -9.12 26.99
C GLU A 5 5.90 -8.71 26.45
N ASN A 6 6.21 -9.07 25.19
CA ASN A 6 7.54 -8.85 24.61
C ASN A 6 7.64 -7.52 23.84
N ASP A 7 6.55 -7.14 23.13
CA ASP A 7 6.55 -6.02 22.18
C ASP A 7 5.64 -4.87 22.63
N GLY A 8 4.87 -5.05 23.68
CA GLY A 8 3.90 -4.06 24.19
C GLY A 8 2.58 -3.98 23.41
N TYR A 9 2.40 -4.81 22.40
CA TYR A 9 1.17 -4.90 21.61
C TYR A 9 1.07 -6.23 20.85
N SER A 10 -0.16 -6.65 20.54
CA SER A 10 -0.43 -7.86 19.76
C SER A 10 -0.49 -7.56 18.26
N ALA A 11 0.29 -8.29 17.47
CA ALA A 11 0.30 -8.15 16.01
C ALA A 11 0.85 -9.41 15.31
N VAL A 12 0.44 -9.59 14.06
CA VAL A 12 0.95 -10.62 13.17
C VAL A 12 1.67 -9.97 12.00
N GLN A 13 2.90 -10.38 11.75
CA GLN A 13 3.65 -9.96 10.59
C GLN A 13 3.49 -10.98 9.48
N VAL A 14 2.91 -10.57 8.35
CA VAL A 14 2.62 -11.42 7.19
C VAL A 14 3.60 -11.10 6.07
N GLY A 15 4.24 -12.15 5.53
CA GLY A 15 5.16 -12.07 4.40
C GLY A 15 4.52 -12.56 3.10
N PHE A 16 4.77 -11.86 1.99
CA PHE A 16 4.23 -12.20 0.68
C PHE A 16 5.29 -12.09 -0.42
N VAL A 17 5.24 -12.99 -1.41
CA VAL A 17 6.18 -13.15 -2.54
C VAL A 17 7.61 -13.47 -2.10
N ASP A 18 8.11 -14.62 -2.53
CA ASP A 18 9.49 -15.03 -2.26
C ASP A 18 10.51 -14.12 -2.95
N LYS A 19 11.58 -13.83 -2.27
CA LYS A 19 12.69 -13.02 -2.74
C LYS A 19 14.00 -13.77 -2.53
N LYS A 20 14.82 -13.84 -3.58
CA LYS A 20 16.13 -14.50 -3.50
C LYS A 20 17.07 -13.76 -2.57
N ASP A 21 17.87 -14.48 -1.82
CA ASP A 21 18.87 -13.92 -0.95
C ASP A 21 20.03 -13.31 -1.75
N LYS A 22 20.61 -12.26 -1.20
CA LYS A 22 21.82 -11.65 -1.73
C LYS A 22 23.02 -12.48 -1.28
N VAL A 23 23.67 -13.14 -2.22
CA VAL A 23 24.89 -13.91 -1.98
C VAL A 23 26.09 -13.09 -2.47
N VAL A 24 27.10 -13.00 -1.64
CA VAL A 24 28.37 -12.34 -1.97
C VAL A 24 29.46 -13.42 -1.99
N ASN A 25 29.85 -13.81 -3.18
CA ASN A 25 30.98 -14.72 -3.38
C ASN A 25 32.28 -13.92 -3.50
N LYS A 26 33.38 -14.48 -3.03
CA LYS A 26 34.72 -13.93 -3.27
C LYS A 26 35.40 -14.83 -4.31
N ASP A 27 35.92 -14.24 -5.37
CA ASP A 27 36.73 -14.94 -6.34
C ASP A 27 38.09 -15.30 -5.75
N ALA A 28 38.84 -16.17 -6.40
CA ALA A 28 40.20 -16.54 -6.00
C ALA A 28 41.14 -15.31 -5.87
N SER A 29 40.81 -14.20 -6.56
CA SER A 29 41.52 -12.92 -6.48
C SER A 29 41.01 -12.00 -5.34
N GLY A 30 40.07 -12.48 -4.51
CA GLY A 30 39.46 -11.70 -3.40
C GLY A 30 38.43 -10.67 -3.84
N LYS A 31 38.10 -10.55 -5.13
CA LYS A 31 37.05 -9.64 -5.63
C LYS A 31 35.69 -10.17 -5.24
N LYS A 32 34.84 -9.27 -4.73
CA LYS A 32 33.46 -9.60 -4.34
C LYS A 32 32.57 -9.67 -5.57
N GLN A 33 32.01 -10.84 -5.86
CA GLN A 33 30.99 -11.04 -6.87
C GLN A 33 29.62 -11.11 -6.16
N ILE A 34 28.70 -10.22 -6.54
CA ILE A 34 27.37 -10.14 -5.94
C ILE A 34 26.40 -10.89 -6.86
N VAL A 35 25.88 -12.02 -6.37
CA VAL A 35 24.79 -12.76 -6.99
C VAL A 35 23.48 -12.19 -6.47
N HIS A 36 22.50 -11.96 -7.35
CA HIS A 36 21.23 -11.31 -7.02
C HIS A 36 21.39 -9.93 -6.35
N ARG A 37 21.86 -8.96 -7.13
CA ARG A 37 22.14 -7.58 -6.66
C ARG A 37 21.03 -6.94 -5.82
N HIS A 38 19.77 -7.26 -6.11
CA HIS A 38 18.59 -6.79 -5.39
C HIS A 38 18.01 -7.83 -4.42
N GLY A 39 18.79 -8.83 -4.04
CA GLY A 39 18.42 -9.85 -3.06
C GLY A 39 18.33 -9.30 -1.62
N VAL A 40 17.87 -10.15 -0.73
CA VAL A 40 17.71 -9.84 0.70
C VAL A 40 19.08 -9.76 1.38
N ASN A 41 19.26 -8.75 2.23
CA ASN A 41 20.50 -8.54 2.99
C ASN A 41 20.64 -9.58 4.11
N LYS A 42 21.86 -9.77 4.64
CA LYS A 42 22.13 -10.72 5.74
C LYS A 42 21.28 -10.46 6.99
N ALA A 43 21.04 -9.18 7.32
CA ALA A 43 20.21 -8.80 8.46
C ALA A 43 18.75 -9.26 8.27
N GLU A 44 18.17 -9.00 7.10
CA GLU A 44 16.82 -9.46 6.73
C GLU A 44 16.75 -10.98 6.66
N GLN A 45 17.79 -11.66 6.12
CA GLN A 45 17.87 -13.13 6.12
C GLN A 45 17.82 -13.71 7.53
N GLY A 46 18.51 -13.07 8.48
CA GLY A 46 18.47 -13.47 9.90
C GLY A 46 17.05 -13.40 10.48
N HIS A 47 16.29 -12.36 10.10
CA HIS A 47 14.89 -12.22 10.51
C HIS A 47 14.02 -13.38 10.00
N PHE A 48 14.11 -13.73 8.71
CA PHE A 48 13.35 -14.85 8.14
C PHE A 48 13.81 -16.21 8.64
N LYS A 49 15.13 -16.39 8.87
CA LYS A 49 15.67 -17.63 9.45
C LYS A 49 15.15 -17.88 10.87
N LYS A 50 14.98 -16.82 11.67
CA LYS A 50 14.40 -16.93 13.02
C LYS A 50 12.95 -17.46 12.95
N ALA A 51 12.22 -17.14 11.89
CA ALA A 51 10.87 -17.64 11.66
C ALA A 51 10.80 -18.98 10.91
N GLY A 52 11.92 -19.53 10.44
CA GLY A 52 11.98 -20.77 9.68
C GLY A 52 11.36 -20.69 8.28
N VAL A 53 11.19 -19.47 7.73
CA VAL A 53 10.53 -19.25 6.43
C VAL A 53 11.50 -18.68 5.40
N SER A 54 11.15 -18.85 4.10
CA SER A 54 11.88 -18.25 2.99
C SER A 54 11.81 -16.72 3.05
N SER A 55 12.85 -16.05 2.53
CA SER A 55 12.88 -14.58 2.48
C SER A 55 11.74 -14.03 1.63
N LYS A 56 10.97 -13.09 2.16
CA LYS A 56 9.80 -12.49 1.49
C LYS A 56 10.12 -11.09 0.98
N ARG A 57 9.49 -10.72 -0.13
CA ARG A 57 9.65 -9.40 -0.74
C ARG A 57 8.87 -8.32 0.00
N TYR A 58 7.67 -8.64 0.40
CA TYR A 58 6.77 -7.74 1.11
C TYR A 58 6.50 -8.31 2.49
N VAL A 59 6.64 -7.45 3.48
CA VAL A 59 6.33 -7.79 4.86
C VAL A 59 5.43 -6.68 5.39
N ARG A 60 4.29 -7.06 5.95
CA ARG A 60 3.32 -6.12 6.54
C ARG A 60 2.87 -6.63 7.88
N GLU A 61 2.65 -5.72 8.79
CA GLU A 61 2.18 -5.99 10.14
C GLU A 61 0.72 -5.62 10.25
N PHE A 62 -0.05 -6.51 10.85
CA PHE A 62 -1.46 -6.34 11.12
C PHE A 62 -1.68 -6.53 12.62
N LYS A 63 -2.35 -5.57 13.24
CA LYS A 63 -2.73 -5.64 14.65
C LYS A 63 -4.00 -6.47 14.78
N PHE A 64 -3.93 -7.53 15.55
CA PHE A 64 -5.05 -8.39 15.92
C PHE A 64 -5.06 -8.60 17.42
N GLU A 65 -6.24 -8.64 18.00
CA GLU A 65 -6.42 -8.97 19.42
C GLU A 65 -5.98 -10.43 19.68
N ASN A 66 -6.28 -11.33 18.73
CA ASN A 66 -6.00 -12.78 18.81
C ASN A 66 -4.68 -13.14 18.09
N ALA A 67 -3.63 -12.31 18.18
CA ALA A 67 -2.37 -12.59 17.48
C ALA A 67 -1.70 -13.90 17.95
N GLU A 68 -1.99 -14.35 19.16
CA GLU A 68 -1.43 -15.55 19.79
C GLU A 68 -1.93 -16.87 19.15
N GLU A 69 -3.09 -16.82 18.47
CA GLU A 69 -3.64 -18.00 17.76
C GLU A 69 -2.81 -18.39 16.52
N TYR A 70 -2.01 -17.45 16.01
CA TYR A 70 -1.20 -17.67 14.82
C TYR A 70 0.17 -18.25 15.17
N THR A 71 0.48 -19.42 14.64
CA THR A 71 1.79 -20.05 14.80
C THR A 71 2.83 -19.42 13.86
N LEU A 72 4.07 -19.35 14.32
CA LEU A 72 5.17 -18.84 13.53
C LEU A 72 5.42 -19.75 12.31
N GLY A 73 5.47 -19.18 11.11
CA GLY A 73 5.67 -19.94 9.87
C GLY A 73 4.38 -20.51 9.25
N ALA A 74 3.21 -20.29 9.84
CA ALA A 74 1.94 -20.68 9.26
C ALA A 74 1.69 -20.02 7.90
N GLU A 75 1.10 -20.74 6.97
CA GLU A 75 0.70 -20.20 5.66
C GLU A 75 -0.79 -19.85 5.67
N ILE A 76 -1.10 -18.62 5.23
CA ILE A 76 -2.46 -18.13 5.03
C ILE A 76 -2.72 -18.12 3.53
N LYS A 77 -3.71 -18.91 3.09
CA LYS A 77 -4.10 -19.03 1.68
C LYS A 77 -5.47 -18.39 1.42
N ALA A 78 -5.87 -18.35 0.14
CA ALA A 78 -7.14 -17.77 -0.25
C ALA A 78 -8.37 -18.60 0.18
N ASP A 79 -8.18 -19.83 0.65
CA ASP A 79 -9.21 -20.76 1.13
C ASP A 79 -9.95 -20.28 2.40
N ILE A 80 -9.39 -19.31 3.11
CA ILE A 80 -10.10 -18.66 4.24
C ILE A 80 -11.34 -17.87 3.81
N PHE A 81 -11.48 -17.56 2.52
CA PHE A 81 -12.62 -16.80 1.97
C PHE A 81 -13.59 -17.75 1.26
N ALA A 82 -14.87 -17.44 1.34
CA ALA A 82 -15.93 -18.14 0.61
C ALA A 82 -16.56 -17.23 -0.47
N ALA A 83 -17.17 -17.84 -1.48
CA ALA A 83 -17.96 -17.09 -2.47
C ALA A 83 -19.17 -16.45 -1.77
N GLY A 84 -19.43 -15.19 -2.05
CA GLY A 84 -20.47 -14.38 -1.42
C GLY A 84 -20.01 -13.54 -0.22
N ASP A 85 -18.79 -13.76 0.29
CA ASP A 85 -18.24 -12.93 1.35
C ASP A 85 -18.08 -11.47 0.91
N LYS A 86 -18.23 -10.57 1.86
CA LYS A 86 -17.92 -9.14 1.67
C LYS A 86 -16.57 -8.81 2.26
N VAL A 87 -15.70 -8.27 1.43
CA VAL A 87 -14.33 -7.93 1.82
C VAL A 87 -14.01 -6.47 1.56
N ASP A 88 -13.11 -5.92 2.35
CA ASP A 88 -12.54 -4.60 2.16
C ASP A 88 -11.14 -4.71 1.55
N ALA A 89 -10.89 -3.96 0.47
CA ALA A 89 -9.59 -3.96 -0.20
C ALA A 89 -8.85 -2.66 0.05
N SER A 90 -7.71 -2.73 0.72
CA SER A 90 -6.84 -1.60 1.00
C SER A 90 -5.56 -1.69 0.18
N ALA A 91 -5.22 -0.65 -0.58
CA ALA A 91 -3.95 -0.56 -1.29
C ALA A 91 -3.53 0.88 -1.55
N ILE A 92 -2.31 1.06 -2.04
CA ILE A 92 -1.82 2.37 -2.47
C ILE A 92 -2.42 2.72 -3.83
N SER A 93 -3.17 3.82 -3.91
CA SER A 93 -3.81 4.28 -5.15
C SER A 93 -2.78 4.67 -6.23
N LYS A 94 -3.21 4.68 -7.48
CA LYS A 94 -2.38 5.17 -8.59
C LYS A 94 -1.97 6.62 -8.37
N GLY A 95 -0.68 6.92 -8.50
CA GLY A 95 -0.17 8.28 -8.46
C GLY A 95 -0.67 9.10 -9.65
N LYS A 96 -1.05 10.34 -9.42
CA LYS A 96 -1.52 11.31 -10.44
C LYS A 96 -0.62 12.54 -10.53
N GLY A 97 0.47 12.56 -9.77
CA GLY A 97 1.41 13.68 -9.71
C GLY A 97 0.81 14.93 -9.08
N PHE A 98 1.38 16.08 -9.39
CA PHE A 98 0.88 17.38 -8.95
C PHE A 98 -0.33 17.79 -9.80
N GLN A 99 -1.47 18.01 -9.16
CA GLN A 99 -2.74 18.34 -9.84
C GLN A 99 -3.29 19.67 -9.35
N GLY A 100 -3.97 20.40 -10.28
CA GLY A 100 -4.70 21.62 -9.95
C GLY A 100 -5.96 21.33 -9.11
N ALA A 101 -6.48 22.38 -8.47
CA ALA A 101 -7.61 22.30 -7.55
C ALA A 101 -8.88 21.73 -8.21
N ILE A 102 -9.10 21.99 -9.48
CA ILE A 102 -10.25 21.47 -10.23
C ILE A 102 -10.25 19.94 -10.26
N LYS A 103 -9.13 19.31 -10.65
CA LYS A 103 -9.03 17.86 -10.70
C LYS A 103 -8.92 17.22 -9.31
N ARG A 104 -8.23 17.89 -8.39
CA ARG A 104 -7.95 17.36 -7.05
C ARG A 104 -9.17 17.39 -6.14
N PHE A 105 -10.00 18.43 -6.23
CA PHE A 105 -11.14 18.67 -5.35
C PHE A 105 -12.48 18.82 -6.08
N GLY A 106 -12.52 18.65 -7.40
CA GLY A 106 -13.77 18.78 -8.16
C GLY A 106 -14.28 20.23 -8.26
N GLN A 107 -13.42 21.23 -8.12
CA GLN A 107 -13.82 22.64 -8.24
C GLN A 107 -14.25 22.97 -9.66
N HIS A 108 -15.19 23.91 -9.78
CA HIS A 108 -15.66 24.39 -11.08
C HIS A 108 -14.58 25.22 -11.80
N ARG A 109 -14.50 25.06 -13.12
CA ARG A 109 -13.68 25.91 -13.97
C ARG A 109 -14.40 27.23 -14.26
N GLY A 110 -13.65 28.28 -14.63
CA GLY A 110 -14.21 29.52 -15.14
C GLY A 110 -14.75 29.37 -16.57
N PRO A 111 -15.42 30.40 -17.09
CA PRO A 111 -15.93 30.45 -18.48
C PRO A 111 -14.78 30.25 -19.48
N MET A 112 -15.07 29.58 -20.60
CA MET A 112 -14.11 29.37 -21.68
C MET A 112 -14.29 30.33 -22.85
N ALA A 113 -15.34 31.15 -22.82
CA ALA A 113 -15.70 32.12 -23.83
C ALA A 113 -15.96 33.50 -23.19
N HIS A 114 -16.51 34.43 -23.96
CA HIS A 114 -16.84 35.78 -23.51
C HIS A 114 -15.65 36.61 -22.97
N GLY A 115 -14.44 36.36 -23.51
CA GLY A 115 -13.24 37.10 -23.12
C GLY A 115 -12.67 36.74 -21.76
N SER A 116 -13.21 35.73 -21.08
CA SER A 116 -12.68 35.24 -19.80
C SER A 116 -11.27 34.71 -19.97
N LYS A 117 -10.37 35.11 -19.08
CA LYS A 117 -9.00 34.53 -18.93
C LYS A 117 -8.89 33.63 -17.73
N PHE A 118 -9.97 33.45 -16.99
CA PHE A 118 -10.05 32.58 -15.80
C PHE A 118 -10.57 31.22 -16.18
N HIS A 119 -9.71 30.35 -16.67
CA HIS A 119 -10.11 28.99 -17.13
C HIS A 119 -10.05 27.95 -16.03
N ARG A 120 -8.85 27.55 -15.65
CA ARG A 120 -8.61 26.49 -14.68
C ARG A 120 -7.85 26.95 -13.43
N HIS A 121 -8.04 28.20 -13.07
CA HIS A 121 -7.43 28.79 -11.89
C HIS A 121 -8.13 28.33 -10.60
N GLN A 122 -7.38 28.35 -9.50
CA GLN A 122 -7.88 27.94 -8.18
C GLN A 122 -8.95 28.87 -7.61
N GLY A 123 -8.94 30.13 -8.01
CA GLY A 123 -9.80 31.16 -7.45
C GLY A 123 -9.24 31.83 -6.20
N SER A 124 -10.05 32.63 -5.54
CA SER A 124 -9.65 33.34 -4.32
C SER A 124 -9.31 32.42 -3.17
N ASN A 125 -8.33 32.81 -2.38
CA ASN A 125 -7.94 32.07 -1.17
C ASN A 125 -8.77 32.47 0.07
N GLY A 126 -9.59 33.51 0.00
CA GLY A 126 -10.46 33.95 1.08
C GLY A 126 -10.76 35.45 1.04
N ALA A 127 -11.37 35.95 2.09
CA ALA A 127 -11.63 37.36 2.31
C ALA A 127 -10.32 38.13 2.62
N CYS A 128 -10.33 39.46 2.51
CA CYS A 128 -9.17 40.32 2.64
C CYS A 128 -8.71 40.49 4.12
N SER A 129 -8.90 41.66 4.69
CA SER A 129 -8.33 42.07 5.99
C SER A 129 -8.89 41.31 7.19
N SER A 130 -10.08 40.82 7.08
CA SER A 130 -10.69 39.91 8.09
C SER A 130 -11.16 38.62 7.40
N PRO A 131 -10.61 37.46 7.74
CA PRO A 131 -9.74 37.07 8.86
C PRO A 131 -8.23 37.24 8.64
N SER A 132 -7.75 37.85 7.57
CA SER A 132 -6.32 38.02 7.22
C SER A 132 -5.51 36.75 7.11
N ARG A 133 -6.14 35.64 6.83
CA ARG A 133 -5.49 34.33 6.70
C ARG A 133 -6.26 33.40 5.75
N VAL A 134 -5.59 32.39 5.27
CA VAL A 134 -6.21 31.24 4.57
C VAL A 134 -6.57 30.18 5.60
N PHE A 135 -7.82 29.74 5.61
CA PHE A 135 -8.27 28.73 6.55
C PHE A 135 -7.65 27.35 6.26
N LYS A 136 -7.50 26.56 7.32
CA LYS A 136 -7.11 25.15 7.20
C LYS A 136 -8.14 24.39 6.34
N GLY A 137 -7.67 23.43 5.55
CA GLY A 137 -8.55 22.63 4.69
C GLY A 137 -8.91 23.30 3.37
N LYS A 138 -8.42 24.50 3.06
CA LYS A 138 -8.59 25.12 1.73
C LYS A 138 -8.03 24.21 0.64
N GLY A 139 -8.88 23.82 -0.31
CA GLY A 139 -8.52 22.98 -1.44
C GLY A 139 -7.58 23.68 -2.41
N MET A 140 -6.29 23.35 -2.38
CA MET A 140 -5.24 23.94 -3.22
C MET A 140 -4.59 22.88 -4.13
N PRO A 141 -3.90 23.28 -5.22
CA PRO A 141 -3.08 22.40 -6.01
C PRO A 141 -2.07 21.62 -5.14
N GLY A 142 -1.76 20.41 -5.53
CA GLY A 142 -0.80 19.59 -4.81
C GLY A 142 -0.76 18.14 -5.32
N HIS A 143 -0.01 17.32 -4.61
CA HIS A 143 0.11 15.91 -4.94
C HIS A 143 -1.26 15.20 -4.83
N MET A 144 -1.58 14.39 -5.85
CA MET A 144 -2.80 13.59 -5.89
C MET A 144 -2.46 12.13 -6.16
N GLY A 145 -3.19 11.24 -5.50
CA GLY A 145 -2.92 9.79 -5.58
C GLY A 145 -1.71 9.37 -4.75
N CYS A 146 -1.27 8.13 -4.93
CA CYS A 146 -0.20 7.50 -4.13
C CYS A 146 -0.47 7.55 -2.62
N VAL A 147 -1.73 7.40 -2.25
CA VAL A 147 -2.22 7.35 -0.87
C VAL A 147 -2.91 6.03 -0.60
N LYS A 148 -2.89 5.57 0.64
CA LYS A 148 -3.62 4.37 1.04
C LYS A 148 -5.12 4.65 0.93
N VAL A 149 -5.81 3.81 0.17
CA VAL A 149 -7.27 3.87 -0.03
C VAL A 149 -7.85 2.50 0.26
N THR A 150 -9.00 2.48 0.92
CA THR A 150 -9.79 1.27 1.18
C THR A 150 -11.10 1.37 0.42
N VAL A 151 -11.38 0.35 -0.39
CA VAL A 151 -12.68 0.16 -1.03
C VAL A 151 -13.41 -0.92 -0.24
N GLN A 152 -14.58 -0.58 0.27
CA GLN A 152 -15.35 -1.42 1.19
C GLN A 152 -16.43 -2.22 0.48
N ASN A 153 -16.87 -3.30 1.13
CA ASN A 153 -18.00 -4.13 0.72
C ASN A 153 -17.90 -4.73 -0.69
N LEU A 154 -16.70 -5.16 -1.09
CA LEU A 154 -16.51 -5.91 -2.32
C LEU A 154 -16.98 -7.35 -2.13
N GLU A 155 -17.82 -7.85 -3.04
CA GLU A 155 -18.32 -9.22 -3.03
C GLU A 155 -17.29 -10.18 -3.64
N VAL A 156 -16.97 -11.25 -2.93
CA VAL A 156 -16.14 -12.35 -3.45
C VAL A 156 -16.99 -13.21 -4.38
N VAL A 157 -16.65 -13.22 -5.66
CA VAL A 157 -17.38 -14.00 -6.67
C VAL A 157 -16.91 -15.45 -6.71
N ARG A 158 -15.61 -15.66 -6.64
CA ARG A 158 -14.99 -16.98 -6.72
C ARG A 158 -13.66 -17.01 -5.99
N VAL A 159 -13.38 -18.12 -5.35
CA VAL A 159 -12.08 -18.46 -4.75
C VAL A 159 -11.48 -19.61 -5.53
N ASP A 160 -10.24 -19.49 -5.96
CA ASP A 160 -9.43 -20.53 -6.59
C ASP A 160 -8.28 -20.89 -5.64
N ALA A 161 -8.46 -21.96 -4.87
CA ALA A 161 -7.50 -22.40 -3.88
C ALA A 161 -6.19 -22.93 -4.51
N GLU A 162 -6.24 -23.54 -5.71
CA GLU A 162 -5.05 -24.07 -6.38
C GLU A 162 -4.10 -22.96 -6.83
N LYS A 163 -4.66 -21.87 -7.37
CA LYS A 163 -3.89 -20.72 -7.84
C LYS A 163 -3.72 -19.63 -6.79
N ASN A 164 -4.32 -19.81 -5.62
CA ASN A 164 -4.33 -18.83 -4.54
C ASN A 164 -4.88 -17.48 -5.00
N LEU A 165 -6.01 -17.51 -5.76
CA LEU A 165 -6.64 -16.34 -6.38
C LEU A 165 -8.01 -16.07 -5.78
N LEU A 166 -8.28 -14.80 -5.56
CA LEU A 166 -9.56 -14.26 -5.13
C LEU A 166 -10.15 -13.38 -6.23
N LEU A 167 -11.32 -13.72 -6.74
CA LEU A 167 -12.05 -12.89 -7.70
C LEU A 167 -13.08 -12.06 -6.94
N VAL A 168 -12.92 -10.75 -6.98
CA VAL A 168 -13.83 -9.78 -6.34
C VAL A 168 -14.57 -8.95 -7.38
N LYS A 169 -15.85 -8.67 -7.12
CA LYS A 169 -16.68 -7.82 -7.94
C LYS A 169 -16.50 -6.36 -7.55
N GLY A 170 -15.83 -5.59 -8.41
CA GLY A 170 -15.60 -4.17 -8.22
C GLY A 170 -14.17 -3.74 -8.50
N ALA A 171 -13.86 -2.51 -8.13
CA ALA A 171 -12.56 -1.91 -8.39
C ALA A 171 -11.63 -2.07 -7.17
N VAL A 172 -10.52 -2.77 -7.37
CA VAL A 172 -9.43 -2.83 -6.38
C VAL A 172 -8.49 -1.64 -6.59
N PRO A 173 -8.11 -0.90 -5.53
CA PRO A 173 -7.25 0.27 -5.68
C PRO A 173 -5.83 -0.10 -6.10
N GLY A 174 -5.15 0.82 -6.78
CA GLY A 174 -3.75 0.70 -7.16
C GLY A 174 -3.49 0.24 -8.60
N PRO A 175 -2.22 0.22 -9.01
CA PRO A 175 -1.76 -0.33 -10.29
C PRO A 175 -1.78 -1.86 -10.27
N LYS A 176 -1.56 -2.49 -11.44
CA LYS A 176 -1.31 -3.94 -11.52
C LYS A 176 -0.12 -4.30 -10.65
N LYS A 177 -0.23 -5.40 -9.89
CA LYS A 177 0.79 -5.87 -8.92
C LYS A 177 1.03 -4.90 -7.75
N ALA A 178 0.06 -4.02 -7.42
CA ALA A 178 0.09 -3.29 -6.16
C ALA A 178 -0.07 -4.25 -4.97
N LEU A 179 0.45 -3.80 -3.83
CA LEU A 179 0.25 -4.45 -2.54
C LEU A 179 -0.73 -3.62 -1.74
#